data_f29aad61680ae3cb077e598e3817d3bd
#
_entry.id   f29aad61680ae3cb077e598e3817d3bd
#
_cell.length_a   1.000
_cell.length_b   1.000
_cell.length_c   1.000
_cell.angle_alpha   90.00
_cell.angle_beta   90.00
_cell.angle_gamma   90.00
#
_symmetry.space_group_name_H-M   'P 1'
#
loop_
_entity.id
_entity.type
_entity.pdbx_description
1 polymer ?
#
loop_
_entity_poly.entity_id
_entity_poly.type
_entity_poly.pdbx_seq_one_letter_code
_entity_poly.pdbx_strand_id
1 'polypeptide(L)'
;MNELIIIKTTVKNKITKNNIINELIINDYVSCINVIENVSSHYKWQGNVESEREDILFIKTMKRNEKLVYEVIRDIHDYETPEKITIAINNIDSSYLNWANESVVNKKYD
;
A
#
# COMPACT_ATOMS: atom_id res chain seq x y z
N MET A 1 2.38 20.63 -2.57
CA MET A 1 2.89 20.36 -1.22
C MET A 1 3.32 18.91 -1.10
N ASN A 2 4.45 18.69 -0.42
CA ASN A 2 4.98 17.35 -0.22
C ASN A 2 4.36 16.72 1.02
N GLU A 3 3.42 15.84 0.80
CA GLU A 3 2.72 15.17 1.89
C GLU A 3 2.96 13.67 1.77
N LEU A 4 3.54 13.08 2.83
CA LEU A 4 3.72 11.64 2.92
C LEU A 4 2.43 11.02 3.49
N ILE A 5 2.04 9.92 2.89
CA ILE A 5 0.87 9.15 3.33
C ILE A 5 1.25 7.68 3.49
N ILE A 6 0.42 6.94 4.19
CA ILE A 6 0.54 5.49 4.30
C ILE A 6 -0.71 4.87 3.66
N ILE A 7 -0.51 3.98 2.71
CA ILE A 7 -1.61 3.22 2.12
C ILE A 7 -1.54 1.81 2.67
N LYS A 8 -2.64 1.35 3.23
CA LYS A 8 -2.72 0.02 3.83
C LYS A 8 -3.53 -0.89 2.93
N THR A 9 -3.02 -2.10 2.69
CA THR A 9 -3.75 -3.19 2.06
C THR A 9 -3.42 -4.50 2.76
N THR A 10 -4.26 -5.50 2.58
CA THR A 10 -4.02 -6.85 3.07
C THR A 10 -3.99 -7.78 1.88
N VAL A 11 -3.19 -8.84 1.97
CA VAL A 11 -3.04 -9.79 0.89
C VAL A 11 -2.74 -11.17 1.45
N LYS A 12 -3.40 -12.19 0.90
CA LYS A 12 -3.25 -13.57 1.35
C LYS A 12 -2.25 -14.34 0.51
N ASN A 13 -2.29 -14.16 -0.80
CA ASN A 13 -1.47 -14.90 -1.74
C ASN A 13 -0.07 -14.31 -1.83
N LYS A 14 0.96 -15.15 -1.64
CA LYS A 14 2.35 -14.70 -1.63
C LYS A 14 2.81 -14.19 -2.99
N ILE A 15 2.36 -14.81 -4.06
CA ILE A 15 2.73 -14.37 -5.42
C ILE A 15 2.14 -12.98 -5.69
N THR A 16 0.87 -12.80 -5.36
CA THR A 16 0.19 -11.50 -5.50
C THR A 16 0.90 -10.44 -4.68
N LYS A 17 1.24 -10.77 -3.41
CA LYS A 17 1.97 -9.85 -2.52
C LYS A 17 3.28 -9.41 -3.16
N ASN A 18 4.07 -10.37 -3.63
CA ASN A 18 5.38 -10.07 -4.21
C ASN A 18 5.24 -9.25 -5.48
N ASN A 19 4.22 -9.50 -6.29
CA ASN A 19 3.99 -8.74 -7.50
C ASN A 19 3.63 -7.29 -7.20
N ILE A 20 2.81 -7.05 -6.17
CA ILE A 20 2.46 -5.69 -5.74
C ILE A 20 3.72 -4.96 -5.24
N ILE A 21 4.49 -5.60 -4.35
CA ILE A 21 5.69 -4.99 -3.79
C ILE A 21 6.69 -4.66 -4.91
N ASN A 22 6.95 -5.61 -5.80
CA ASN A 22 7.92 -5.40 -6.86
C ASN A 22 7.51 -4.30 -7.81
N GLU A 23 6.26 -4.26 -8.22
CA GLU A 23 5.78 -3.21 -9.12
C GLU A 23 5.95 -1.82 -8.50
N LEU A 24 5.61 -1.69 -7.22
CA LEU A 24 5.68 -0.41 -6.54
C LEU A 24 7.11 0.05 -6.26
N ILE A 25 7.98 -0.87 -5.83
CA ILE A 25 9.36 -0.54 -5.44
C ILE A 25 10.25 -0.32 -6.66
N ILE A 26 10.17 -1.21 -7.65
CA ILE A 26 11.07 -1.15 -8.82
C ILE A 26 10.83 0.12 -9.62
N ASN A 27 9.60 0.58 -9.69
CA ASN A 27 9.24 1.78 -10.44
C ASN A 27 9.36 3.07 -9.62
N ASP A 28 9.83 2.99 -8.39
CA ASP A 28 9.95 4.14 -7.50
C ASP A 28 8.62 4.88 -7.28
N TYR A 29 7.53 4.14 -7.31
CA TYR A 29 6.21 4.71 -7.03
C TYR A 29 6.01 5.00 -5.55
N VAL A 30 6.77 4.33 -4.70
CA VAL A 30 6.67 4.43 -3.24
C VAL A 30 8.06 4.51 -2.63
N SER A 31 8.15 5.03 -1.41
CA SER A 31 9.44 5.14 -0.71
C SER A 31 9.80 3.88 0.07
N CYS A 32 8.79 3.18 0.60
CA CYS A 32 9.03 2.05 1.49
C CYS A 32 7.75 1.24 1.64
N ILE A 33 7.90 -0.07 1.80
CA ILE A 33 6.78 -0.95 2.15
C ILE A 33 7.19 -1.77 3.35
N ASN A 34 6.41 -1.67 4.44
CA ASN A 34 6.57 -2.55 5.59
C ASN A 34 5.52 -3.63 5.51
N VAL A 35 5.93 -4.86 5.82
CA VAL A 35 5.04 -6.03 5.80
C VAL A 35 4.91 -6.57 7.21
N ILE A 36 3.67 -6.74 7.68
CA ILE A 36 3.38 -7.50 8.89
C ILE A 36 2.77 -8.80 8.44
N GLU A 37 3.47 -9.89 8.68
CA GLU A 37 3.06 -11.19 8.16
C GLU A 37 2.10 -11.91 9.11
N ASN A 38 1.22 -12.70 8.51
CA ASN A 38 0.43 -13.72 9.20
C ASN A 38 -0.48 -13.15 10.29
N VAL A 39 -1.22 -12.09 9.95
CA VAL A 39 -2.24 -11.56 10.86
C VAL A 39 -3.55 -12.32 10.67
N SER A 40 -4.37 -12.32 11.72
CA SER A 40 -5.68 -12.95 11.69
C SER A 40 -6.73 -11.86 11.42
N SER A 41 -7.44 -11.98 10.31
CA SER A 41 -8.48 -11.04 9.91
C SER A 41 -9.85 -11.68 10.07
N HIS A 42 -10.76 -10.99 10.73
CA HIS A 42 -12.10 -11.48 11.02
C HIS A 42 -13.13 -10.49 10.47
N TYR A 43 -14.07 -10.99 9.68
CA TYR A 43 -15.06 -10.12 9.04
C TYR A 43 -16.27 -10.93 8.60
N LYS A 44 -17.32 -10.24 8.17
CA LYS A 44 -18.47 -10.89 7.54
C LYS A 44 -18.44 -10.63 6.03
N TRP A 45 -18.67 -11.68 5.28
CA TRP A 45 -18.77 -11.60 3.83
C TRP A 45 -20.01 -12.37 3.40
N GLN A 46 -20.94 -11.67 2.76
CA GLN A 46 -22.21 -12.25 2.28
C GLN A 46 -22.94 -12.99 3.39
N GLY A 47 -22.99 -12.40 4.58
CA GLY A 47 -23.71 -12.94 5.73
C GLY A 47 -22.97 -14.01 6.53
N ASN A 48 -21.80 -14.44 6.07
CA ASN A 48 -21.00 -15.45 6.75
C ASN A 48 -19.84 -14.84 7.51
N VAL A 49 -19.54 -15.37 8.69
CA VAL A 49 -18.35 -14.97 9.46
C VAL A 49 -17.13 -15.67 8.86
N GLU A 50 -16.15 -14.88 8.46
CA GLU A 50 -14.91 -15.37 7.88
C GLU A 50 -13.74 -15.05 8.80
N SER A 51 -12.75 -15.95 8.81
CA SER A 51 -11.50 -15.73 9.51
C SER A 51 -10.38 -16.20 8.58
N GLU A 52 -9.45 -15.29 8.28
CA GLU A 52 -8.36 -15.58 7.34
C GLU A 52 -7.03 -15.11 7.86
N ARG A 53 -5.98 -15.79 7.42
CA ARG A 53 -4.60 -15.33 7.63
C ARG A 53 -4.19 -14.50 6.43
N GLU A 54 -3.70 -13.31 6.72
CA GLU A 54 -3.28 -12.36 5.68
C GLU A 54 -2.00 -11.67 6.11
N ASP A 55 -1.31 -11.07 5.13
CA ASP A 55 -0.21 -10.15 5.40
C ASP A 55 -0.73 -8.73 5.24
N ILE A 56 -0.26 -7.81 6.08
CA ILE A 56 -0.57 -6.39 5.98
C ILE A 56 0.60 -5.68 5.31
N LEU A 57 0.30 -4.89 4.30
CA LEU A 57 1.28 -4.00 3.69
C LEU A 57 0.99 -2.57 4.12
N PHE A 58 2.00 -1.91 4.70
CA PHE A 58 1.98 -0.48 4.95
C PHE A 58 2.87 0.18 3.91
N ILE A 59 2.26 0.84 2.95
CA ILE A 59 2.93 1.41 1.78
C ILE A 59 3.08 2.90 1.99
N LYS A 60 4.33 3.37 2.10
CA LYS A 60 4.62 4.79 2.30
C LYS A 60 4.92 5.44 0.96
N THR A 61 4.18 6.48 0.65
CA THR A 61 4.36 7.20 -0.60
C THR A 61 3.93 8.65 -0.44
N MET A 62 4.19 9.45 -1.47
CA MET A 62 3.75 10.84 -1.47
C MET A 62 2.31 10.93 -1.97
N LYS A 63 1.59 11.92 -1.47
CA LYS A 63 0.17 12.12 -1.82
C LYS A 63 -0.05 12.18 -3.32
N ARG A 64 0.90 12.76 -4.06
CA ARG A 64 0.81 12.87 -5.53
C ARG A 64 0.71 11.52 -6.24
N ASN A 65 1.16 10.43 -5.58
CA ASN A 65 1.11 9.08 -6.15
C ASN A 65 0.00 8.22 -5.57
N GLU A 66 -0.87 8.78 -4.75
CA GLU A 66 -1.95 8.00 -4.11
C GLU A 66 -2.79 7.25 -5.13
N LYS A 67 -3.27 7.96 -6.14
CA LYS A 67 -4.12 7.36 -7.17
C LYS A 67 -3.40 6.26 -7.92
N LEU A 68 -2.14 6.50 -8.26
CA LEU A 68 -1.31 5.52 -8.97
C LEU A 68 -1.15 4.23 -8.16
N VAL A 69 -0.88 4.37 -6.85
CA VAL A 69 -0.72 3.19 -5.98
C VAL A 69 -2.03 2.41 -5.87
N TYR A 70 -3.16 3.11 -5.73
CA TYR A 70 -4.48 2.46 -5.72
C TYR A 70 -4.72 1.67 -7.00
N GLU A 71 -4.35 2.23 -8.15
CA GLU A 71 -4.51 1.57 -9.45
C GLU A 71 -3.65 0.31 -9.55
N VAL A 72 -2.39 0.38 -9.09
CA VAL A 72 -1.49 -0.78 -9.10
C VAL A 72 -2.05 -1.90 -8.22
N ILE A 73 -2.52 -1.56 -7.02
CA ILE A 73 -3.12 -2.56 -6.12
C ILE A 73 -4.33 -3.20 -6.79
N ARG A 74 -5.23 -2.39 -7.34
CA ARG A 74 -6.42 -2.89 -7.99
C ARG A 74 -6.08 -3.84 -9.14
N ASP A 75 -5.10 -3.48 -9.97
CA ASP A 75 -4.78 -4.23 -11.17
C ASP A 75 -4.10 -5.57 -10.87
N ILE A 76 -3.34 -5.66 -9.78
CA ILE A 76 -2.55 -6.86 -9.46
C ILE A 76 -3.28 -7.75 -8.45
N HIS A 77 -4.05 -7.15 -7.53
CA HIS A 77 -4.66 -7.91 -6.44
C HIS A 77 -5.64 -8.95 -6.94
N ASP A 78 -5.65 -10.12 -6.26
CA ASP A 78 -6.54 -11.22 -6.62
C ASP A 78 -7.88 -11.20 -5.88
N TYR A 79 -8.08 -10.24 -4.96
CA TYR A 79 -9.38 -10.05 -4.32
C TYR A 79 -10.31 -9.25 -5.24
N GLU A 80 -11.59 -9.59 -5.19
CA GLU A 80 -12.61 -8.81 -5.89
C GLU A 80 -12.68 -7.39 -5.36
N THR A 81 -12.61 -7.23 -4.03
CA THR A 81 -12.66 -5.93 -3.36
C THR A 81 -11.49 -5.80 -2.40
N PRO A 82 -10.28 -5.46 -2.89
CA PRO A 82 -9.13 -5.34 -2.00
C PRO A 82 -9.24 -4.10 -1.12
N GLU A 83 -8.70 -4.22 0.10
CA GLU A 83 -8.61 -3.08 1.01
C GLU A 83 -7.60 -2.07 0.46
N LYS A 84 -8.01 -0.83 0.33
CA LYS A 84 -7.15 0.29 -0.05
C LYS A 84 -7.55 1.46 0.82
N ILE A 85 -6.76 1.71 1.85
CA ILE A 85 -7.04 2.75 2.84
C ILE A 85 -5.84 3.67 2.90
N THR A 86 -6.08 4.98 2.89
CA THR A 86 -5.03 5.96 3.10
C THR A 86 -5.07 6.44 4.54
N ILE A 87 -3.93 6.40 5.19
CA ILE A 87 -3.74 6.89 6.55
C ILE A 87 -2.97 8.18 6.47
N ALA A 88 -3.57 9.26 6.99
CA ALA A 88 -2.93 10.57 7.04
C ALA A 88 -1.89 10.60 8.16
N ILE A 89 -0.79 11.31 7.93
CA ILE A 89 0.30 11.44 8.90
C ILE A 89 0.27 12.88 9.43
N ASN A 90 0.10 13.03 10.75
CA ASN A 90 0.06 14.35 11.37
C ASN A 90 1.45 14.97 11.52
N ASN A 91 2.41 14.17 11.98
CA ASN A 91 3.75 14.64 12.25
C ASN A 91 4.77 13.70 11.65
N ILE A 92 5.82 14.26 11.10
CA ILE A 92 6.89 13.50 10.49
C ILE A 92 8.20 14.28 10.64
N ASP A 93 9.26 13.56 10.93
CA ASP A 93 10.60 14.13 10.96
C ASP A 93 10.96 14.65 9.59
N SER A 94 11.52 15.87 9.53
CA SER A 94 11.79 16.54 8.26
C SER A 94 12.83 15.83 7.40
N SER A 95 13.85 15.23 8.03
CA SER A 95 14.87 14.52 7.25
C SER A 95 14.29 13.24 6.63
N TYR A 96 13.41 12.55 7.36
CA TYR A 96 12.72 11.37 6.81
C TYR A 96 11.79 11.76 5.66
N LEU A 97 11.04 12.85 5.82
CA LEU A 97 10.15 13.35 4.77
C LEU A 97 10.94 13.69 3.51
N ASN A 98 12.08 14.36 3.67
CA ASN A 98 12.92 14.72 2.52
C ASN A 98 13.43 13.47 1.79
N TRP A 99 13.90 12.48 2.56
CA TRP A 99 14.34 11.23 1.96
C TRP A 99 13.21 10.53 1.21
N ALA A 100 12.04 10.43 1.82
CA ALA A 100 10.90 9.78 1.20
C ALA A 100 10.47 10.51 -0.08
N ASN A 101 10.44 11.83 -0.04
CA ASN A 101 10.06 12.63 -1.20
C ASN A 101 11.03 12.43 -2.37
N GLU A 102 12.34 12.40 -2.08
CA GLU A 102 13.37 12.21 -3.09
C GLU A 102 13.35 10.83 -3.70
N SER A 103 12.94 9.82 -2.94
CA SER A 103 12.94 8.44 -3.42
C SER A 103 11.74 8.10 -4.31
N VAL A 104 10.72 8.95 -4.31
CA VAL A 104 9.49 8.71 -5.07
C VAL A 104 9.52 9.52 -6.35
N VAL A 105 9.32 8.84 -7.50
CA VAL A 105 9.28 9.55 -8.78
C VAL A 105 8.05 10.45 -8.84
N ASN A 106 8.21 11.57 -9.53
CA ASN A 106 7.13 12.50 -9.80
C ASN A 106 6.48 12.10 -11.12
N LYS A 107 5.84 10.95 -11.13
CA LYS A 107 5.17 10.48 -12.34
C LYS A 107 3.76 10.99 -12.42
N LYS A 108 3.45 11.56 -13.55
CA LYS A 108 2.06 11.81 -13.87
C LYS A 108 1.45 10.50 -14.35
N TYR A 109 0.27 10.22 -13.86
CA TYR A 109 -0.48 9.07 -14.30
C TYR A 109 -1.04 9.35 -15.70
N ASP A 110 -0.64 8.57 -16.65
CA ASP A 110 -1.12 8.69 -18.03
C ASP A 110 -2.30 7.78 -18.27
#